data_8a50d7800c1390562a2c1f4fb4fac09b
#
_entry.id   8a50d7800c1390562a2c1f4fb4fac09b
#
_cell.length_a   1.000
_cell.length_b   1.000
_cell.length_c   1.000
_cell.angle_alpha   90.00
_cell.angle_beta   90.00
_cell.angle_gamma   90.00
#
_symmetry.space_group_name_H-M   'P 1'
#
loop_
_entity.id
_entity.type
_entity.pdbx_description
1 polymer ?
#
loop_
_entity_poly.entity_id
_entity_poly.type
_entity_poly.pdbx_seq_one_letter_code
_entity_poly.pdbx_strand_id
1 'polypeptide(L)'
;DLGLYISRRIAEQLTGKRLDNYVYDNFYNSLGMTTTCFNPLNLFPRTQIVPTENDTYFRYQTVQGYVHDMGAGMMGGVEGHAGLFSNAEDLVKLYQMLLNGGTYGGERYFKEETVNLWTKKQSSISRRGLGFDKPDMENVSPCSGYASASTFGHQGFTGICVWADPKYDLVYIFLSNRVQPKADPNRLSTEGIRNKIMDVIYESVLAANVHGGAASD
;
A
#
# COMPACT_ATOMS: atom_id res chain seq x y z
N ASP A 1 -3.28 -12.31 -8.97
CA ASP A 1 -3.86 -12.45 -7.61
C ASP A 1 -3.82 -13.89 -7.06
N LEU A 2 -3.81 -14.95 -7.91
CA LEU A 2 -3.83 -16.35 -7.45
C LEU A 2 -2.73 -16.68 -6.43
N GLY A 3 -1.51 -16.16 -6.64
CA GLY A 3 -0.41 -16.34 -5.69
C GLY A 3 -0.73 -15.81 -4.29
N LEU A 4 -1.46 -14.70 -4.20
CA LEU A 4 -1.82 -14.08 -2.90
C LEU A 4 -3.00 -14.80 -2.22
N TYR A 5 -3.93 -15.39 -2.96
CA TYR A 5 -4.91 -16.34 -2.40
C TYR A 5 -4.21 -17.53 -1.73
N ILE A 6 -3.24 -18.13 -2.43
CA ILE A 6 -2.46 -19.26 -1.91
C ILE A 6 -1.64 -18.82 -0.69
N SER A 7 -0.96 -17.66 -0.76
CA SER A 7 -0.16 -17.14 0.34
C SER A 7 -0.99 -16.90 1.60
N ARG A 8 -2.22 -16.36 1.48
CA ARG A 8 -3.14 -16.24 2.59
C ARG A 8 -3.45 -17.60 3.22
N ARG A 9 -3.81 -18.58 2.40
CA ARG A 9 -4.13 -19.94 2.90
C ARG A 9 -2.95 -20.57 3.61
N ILE A 10 -1.74 -20.42 3.09
CA ILE A 10 -0.52 -20.92 3.74
C ILE A 10 -0.31 -20.20 5.07
N ALA A 11 -0.43 -18.87 5.13
CA ALA A 11 -0.27 -18.12 6.36
C ALA A 11 -1.29 -18.56 7.44
N GLU A 12 -2.57 -18.71 7.08
CA GLU A 12 -3.61 -19.19 7.99
C GLU A 12 -3.33 -20.61 8.49
N GLN A 13 -2.84 -21.48 7.61
CA GLN A 13 -2.53 -22.87 7.95
C GLN A 13 -1.33 -22.98 8.91
N LEU A 14 -0.29 -22.18 8.68
CA LEU A 14 0.91 -22.14 9.52
C LEU A 14 0.66 -21.48 10.88
N THR A 15 -0.20 -20.47 10.94
CA THR A 15 -0.46 -19.70 12.17
C THR A 15 -1.64 -20.23 12.99
N GLY A 16 -2.51 -21.02 12.37
CA GLY A 16 -3.78 -21.45 12.97
C GLY A 16 -4.80 -20.33 13.15
N LYS A 17 -4.54 -19.13 12.60
CA LYS A 17 -5.39 -17.94 12.72
C LYS A 17 -5.83 -17.45 11.34
N ARG A 18 -7.04 -16.87 11.25
CA ARG A 18 -7.45 -16.12 10.07
C ARG A 18 -6.52 -14.94 9.86
N LEU A 19 -6.31 -14.55 8.59
CA LEU A 19 -5.41 -13.47 8.22
C LEU A 19 -5.73 -12.15 8.93
N ASP A 20 -7.00 -11.75 8.97
CA ASP A 20 -7.44 -10.50 9.63
C ASP A 20 -7.08 -10.47 11.12
N ASN A 21 -7.32 -11.55 11.85
CA ASN A 21 -6.96 -11.65 13.27
C ASN A 21 -5.43 -11.69 13.44
N TYR A 22 -4.73 -12.44 12.58
CA TYR A 22 -3.29 -12.56 12.68
C TYR A 22 -2.58 -11.22 12.48
N VAL A 23 -2.97 -10.44 11.45
CA VAL A 23 -2.33 -9.15 11.20
C VAL A 23 -2.72 -8.09 12.22
N TYR A 24 -3.93 -8.15 12.75
CA TYR A 24 -4.35 -7.27 13.85
C TYR A 24 -3.53 -7.53 15.12
N ASP A 25 -3.45 -8.78 15.56
CA ASP A 25 -2.76 -9.16 16.79
C ASP A 25 -1.25 -8.87 16.76
N ASN A 26 -0.61 -9.07 15.61
CA ASN A 26 0.85 -9.01 15.50
C ASN A 26 1.38 -7.67 14.97
N PHE A 27 0.53 -6.87 14.29
CA PHE A 27 0.98 -5.63 13.65
C PHE A 27 0.07 -4.44 13.95
N TYR A 28 -1.21 -4.46 13.54
CA TYR A 28 -2.03 -3.25 13.54
C TYR A 28 -2.25 -2.71 14.94
N ASN A 29 -2.55 -3.57 15.90
CA ASN A 29 -2.79 -3.16 17.29
C ASN A 29 -1.54 -2.50 17.91
N SER A 30 -0.39 -3.14 17.83
CA SER A 30 0.85 -2.64 18.43
C SER A 30 1.44 -1.45 17.69
N LEU A 31 1.23 -1.34 16.37
CA LEU A 31 1.57 -0.15 15.58
C LEU A 31 0.61 1.03 15.84
N GLY A 32 -0.48 0.83 16.58
CA GLY A 32 -1.51 1.85 16.78
C GLY A 32 -2.29 2.19 15.51
N MET A 33 -2.47 1.22 14.60
CA MET A 33 -3.24 1.35 13.37
C MET A 33 -4.72 1.09 13.67
N THR A 34 -5.38 2.06 14.31
CA THR A 34 -6.70 1.88 14.93
C THR A 34 -7.86 1.81 13.95
N THR A 35 -7.65 2.22 12.71
CA THR A 35 -8.69 2.22 11.66
C THR A 35 -8.41 1.22 10.54
N THR A 36 -7.29 0.54 10.59
CA THR A 36 -6.91 -0.45 9.57
C THR A 36 -7.54 -1.80 9.86
N CYS A 37 -8.43 -2.25 8.96
CA CYS A 37 -9.16 -3.50 9.15
C CYS A 37 -9.70 -4.07 7.83
N PHE A 38 -10.08 -5.33 7.89
CA PHE A 38 -10.97 -5.95 6.92
C PHE A 38 -12.41 -5.80 7.36
N ASN A 39 -13.36 -5.81 6.40
CA ASN A 39 -14.79 -5.72 6.68
C ASN A 39 -15.16 -4.58 7.67
N PRO A 40 -14.86 -3.32 7.34
CA PRO A 40 -14.91 -2.20 8.28
C PRO A 40 -16.30 -1.92 8.86
N LEU A 41 -17.38 -2.38 8.23
CA LEU A 41 -18.74 -2.22 8.78
C LEU A 41 -18.98 -2.98 10.09
N ASN A 42 -18.11 -3.92 10.46
CA ASN A 42 -18.13 -4.58 11.75
C ASN A 42 -17.63 -3.67 12.89
N LEU A 43 -16.88 -2.62 12.56
CA LEU A 43 -16.18 -1.76 13.52
C LEU A 43 -16.59 -0.28 13.41
N PHE A 44 -16.97 0.18 12.22
CA PHE A 44 -17.22 1.59 11.93
C PHE A 44 -18.59 1.80 11.29
N PRO A 45 -19.26 2.92 11.58
CA PRO A 45 -20.48 3.28 10.90
C PRO A 45 -20.20 3.56 9.42
N ARG A 46 -21.17 3.23 8.55
CA ARG A 46 -21.06 3.42 7.08
C ARG A 46 -20.65 4.85 6.70
N THR A 47 -21.06 5.85 7.46
CA THR A 47 -20.76 7.27 7.20
C THR A 47 -19.28 7.63 7.32
N GLN A 48 -18.47 6.81 7.96
CA GLN A 48 -17.02 6.98 8.06
C GLN A 48 -16.23 6.26 6.96
N ILE A 49 -16.90 5.51 6.11
CA ILE A 49 -16.29 4.69 5.07
C ILE A 49 -16.65 5.28 3.71
N VAL A 50 -15.65 5.54 2.88
CA VAL A 50 -15.90 6.02 1.51
C VAL A 50 -16.63 4.95 0.68
N PRO A 51 -17.57 5.32 -0.21
CA PRO A 51 -18.19 4.38 -1.13
C PRO A 51 -17.13 3.67 -1.98
N THR A 52 -17.28 2.37 -2.17
CA THR A 52 -16.34 1.57 -2.98
C THR A 52 -16.60 1.78 -4.47
N GLU A 53 -17.81 1.46 -4.92
CA GLU A 53 -18.22 1.59 -6.31
C GLU A 53 -19.75 1.57 -6.44
N ASN A 54 -20.27 1.95 -7.61
CA ASN A 54 -21.64 1.65 -8.01
C ASN A 54 -21.63 0.39 -8.89
N ASP A 55 -21.75 -0.79 -8.26
CA ASP A 55 -21.62 -2.08 -8.91
C ASP A 55 -22.90 -2.42 -9.71
N THR A 56 -22.80 -2.43 -11.03
CA THR A 56 -23.91 -2.69 -11.95
C THR A 56 -23.84 -4.06 -12.64
N TYR A 57 -22.88 -4.90 -12.27
CA TYR A 57 -22.62 -6.16 -13.00
C TYR A 57 -22.52 -7.40 -12.10
N PHE A 58 -22.20 -7.26 -10.80
CA PHE A 58 -22.04 -8.39 -9.88
C PHE A 58 -22.99 -8.30 -8.67
N ARG A 59 -22.89 -7.20 -7.88
CA ARG A 59 -23.70 -7.01 -6.66
C ARG A 59 -24.95 -6.16 -6.88
N TYR A 60 -25.04 -5.45 -8.02
CA TYR A 60 -26.16 -4.60 -8.43
C TYR A 60 -26.60 -3.59 -7.38
N GLN A 61 -25.63 -2.94 -6.73
CA GLN A 61 -25.87 -1.93 -5.70
C GLN A 61 -24.67 -1.01 -5.52
N THR A 62 -24.86 0.11 -4.81
CA THR A 62 -23.74 0.91 -4.34
C THR A 62 -23.04 0.15 -3.22
N VAL A 63 -21.80 -0.28 -3.49
CA VAL A 63 -20.95 -0.99 -2.53
C VAL A 63 -20.24 0.03 -1.65
N GLN A 64 -20.35 -0.13 -0.33
CA GLN A 64 -19.71 0.73 0.67
C GLN A 64 -19.40 -0.09 1.92
N GLY A 65 -18.14 -0.09 2.33
CA GLY A 65 -17.67 -0.91 3.45
C GLY A 65 -17.46 -2.38 3.10
N TYR A 66 -17.48 -2.71 1.81
CA TYR A 66 -17.12 -4.01 1.26
C TYR A 66 -16.02 -3.86 0.23
N VAL A 67 -15.19 -4.90 0.10
CA VAL A 67 -14.09 -4.94 -0.85
C VAL A 67 -14.58 -4.78 -2.30
N HIS A 68 -13.82 -4.03 -3.10
CA HIS A 68 -14.10 -3.87 -4.54
C HIS A 68 -13.98 -5.22 -5.27
N ASP A 69 -12.88 -5.94 -5.06
CA ASP A 69 -12.59 -7.21 -5.72
C ASP A 69 -13.67 -8.25 -5.45
N MET A 70 -14.26 -8.79 -6.51
CA MET A 70 -15.35 -9.75 -6.43
C MET A 70 -14.89 -11.09 -5.86
N GLY A 71 -13.68 -11.54 -6.24
CA GLY A 71 -13.11 -12.79 -5.75
C GLY A 71 -12.87 -12.72 -4.25
N ALA A 72 -12.26 -11.63 -3.76
CA ALA A 72 -12.12 -11.39 -2.33
C ALA A 72 -13.48 -11.27 -1.65
N GLY A 73 -14.46 -10.61 -2.28
CA GLY A 73 -15.84 -10.51 -1.79
C GLY A 73 -16.50 -11.88 -1.59
N MET A 74 -16.39 -12.78 -2.56
CA MET A 74 -16.89 -14.16 -2.47
C MET A 74 -16.18 -14.99 -1.39
N MET A 75 -14.96 -14.64 -1.06
CA MET A 75 -14.15 -15.28 0.00
C MET A 75 -14.31 -14.62 1.38
N GLY A 76 -15.32 -13.78 1.56
CA GLY A 76 -15.65 -13.13 2.84
C GLY A 76 -14.91 -11.82 3.10
N GLY A 77 -14.31 -11.21 2.08
CA GLY A 77 -13.69 -9.88 2.16
C GLY A 77 -12.30 -9.83 2.77
N VAL A 78 -11.70 -10.98 3.10
CA VAL A 78 -10.37 -11.09 3.72
C VAL A 78 -9.46 -11.91 2.82
N GLU A 79 -8.66 -11.23 1.99
CA GLU A 79 -7.74 -11.89 1.07
C GLU A 79 -6.35 -11.24 1.06
N GLY A 80 -5.34 -11.98 0.57
CA GLY A 80 -3.97 -11.50 0.54
C GLY A 80 -3.71 -10.38 -0.46
N HIS A 81 -4.59 -10.21 -1.45
CA HIS A 81 -4.46 -9.20 -2.52
C HIS A 81 -5.45 -8.04 -2.39
N ALA A 82 -6.53 -8.20 -1.64
CA ALA A 82 -7.60 -7.21 -1.53
C ALA A 82 -8.41 -7.35 -0.22
N GLY A 83 -9.14 -6.30 0.14
CA GLY A 83 -10.07 -6.31 1.28
C GLY A 83 -9.67 -5.42 2.44
N LEU A 84 -8.44 -4.90 2.46
CA LEU A 84 -7.99 -4.01 3.53
C LEU A 84 -8.54 -2.60 3.34
N PHE A 85 -9.05 -2.02 4.42
CA PHE A 85 -9.43 -0.61 4.55
C PHE A 85 -8.50 0.06 5.54
N SER A 86 -8.12 1.30 5.26
CA SER A 86 -7.18 2.05 6.07
C SER A 86 -7.30 3.55 5.81
N ASN A 87 -6.45 4.35 6.47
CA ASN A 87 -6.24 5.77 6.22
C ASN A 87 -4.74 6.09 6.13
N ALA A 88 -4.40 7.36 5.83
CA ALA A 88 -3.01 7.76 5.65
C ALA A 88 -2.19 7.70 6.95
N GLU A 89 -2.79 8.04 8.09
CA GLU A 89 -2.13 8.01 9.40
C GLU A 89 -1.72 6.58 9.80
N ASP A 90 -2.57 5.59 9.55
CA ASP A 90 -2.24 4.21 9.84
C ASP A 90 -1.19 3.66 8.88
N LEU A 91 -1.35 3.94 7.57
CA LEU A 91 -0.41 3.46 6.56
C LEU A 91 1.00 4.04 6.75
N VAL A 92 1.14 5.30 7.17
CA VAL A 92 2.47 5.87 7.41
C VAL A 92 3.22 5.15 8.53
N LYS A 93 2.53 4.69 9.58
CA LYS A 93 3.15 3.93 10.68
C LYS A 93 3.77 2.62 10.17
N LEU A 94 3.03 1.88 9.35
CA LEU A 94 3.50 0.64 8.74
C LEU A 94 4.72 0.88 7.83
N TYR A 95 4.64 1.89 6.96
CA TYR A 95 5.74 2.17 6.02
C TYR A 95 6.95 2.81 6.71
N GLN A 96 6.74 3.62 7.76
CA GLN A 96 7.83 4.13 8.60
C GLN A 96 8.53 2.97 9.35
N MET A 97 7.77 2.00 9.87
CA MET A 97 8.33 0.79 10.47
C MET A 97 9.24 0.05 9.49
N LEU A 98 8.83 -0.07 8.22
CA LEU A 98 9.64 -0.70 7.17
C LEU A 98 10.88 0.14 6.82
N LEU A 99 10.76 1.48 6.71
CA LEU A 99 11.90 2.37 6.48
C LEU A 99 12.94 2.28 7.61
N ASN A 100 12.48 2.13 8.85
CA ASN A 100 13.33 1.95 10.03
C ASN A 100 13.87 0.51 10.18
N GLY A 101 13.92 -0.27 9.10
CA GLY A 101 14.46 -1.63 9.11
C GLY A 101 13.68 -2.59 10.03
N GLY A 102 12.37 -2.39 10.15
CA GLY A 102 11.48 -3.27 10.91
C GLY A 102 11.25 -2.83 12.36
N THR A 103 11.51 -1.55 12.72
CA THR A 103 11.27 -1.02 14.06
C THR A 103 10.33 0.17 14.03
N TYR A 104 9.47 0.29 15.06
CA TYR A 104 8.61 1.45 15.28
C TYR A 104 8.25 1.58 16.76
N GLY A 105 8.25 2.81 17.30
CA GLY A 105 7.88 3.08 18.68
C GLY A 105 8.74 2.37 19.73
N GLY A 106 9.98 2.01 19.39
CA GLY A 106 10.89 1.24 20.27
C GLY A 106 10.72 -0.27 20.16
N GLU A 107 9.70 -0.75 19.45
CA GLU A 107 9.44 -2.18 19.24
C GLU A 107 10.02 -2.68 17.92
N ARG A 108 10.49 -3.93 17.90
CA ARG A 108 10.98 -4.59 16.69
C ARG A 108 9.96 -5.61 16.16
N TYR A 109 9.45 -5.36 14.96
CA TYR A 109 8.50 -6.20 14.25
C TYR A 109 9.19 -7.21 13.33
N PHE A 110 10.24 -6.76 12.64
CA PHE A 110 11.02 -7.58 11.71
C PHE A 110 12.51 -7.34 11.90
N LYS A 111 13.31 -8.34 11.55
CA LYS A 111 14.75 -8.15 11.39
C LYS A 111 15.02 -7.26 10.16
N GLU A 112 16.04 -6.44 10.23
CA GLU A 112 16.43 -5.56 9.12
C GLU A 112 16.72 -6.35 7.85
N GLU A 113 17.41 -7.49 7.97
CA GLU A 113 17.70 -8.38 6.84
C GLU A 113 16.42 -8.89 6.17
N THR A 114 15.36 -9.11 6.94
CA THR A 114 14.05 -9.55 6.42
C THR A 114 13.39 -8.44 5.61
N VAL A 115 13.39 -7.21 6.12
CA VAL A 115 12.86 -6.04 5.38
C VAL A 115 13.65 -5.84 4.10
N ASN A 116 14.99 -5.86 4.18
CA ASN A 116 15.86 -5.71 3.03
C ASN A 116 15.66 -6.83 2.00
N LEU A 117 15.44 -8.07 2.44
CA LEU A 117 15.12 -9.19 1.55
C LEU A 117 13.80 -8.95 0.79
N TRP A 118 12.76 -8.50 1.48
CA TRP A 118 11.43 -8.31 0.88
C TRP A 118 11.38 -7.14 -0.10
N THR A 119 12.07 -6.06 0.22
CA THR A 119 11.99 -4.80 -0.54
C THR A 119 12.96 -4.74 -1.71
N LYS A 120 14.00 -5.59 -1.78
CA LYS A 120 14.92 -5.62 -2.92
C LYS A 120 14.31 -6.34 -4.14
N LYS A 121 14.78 -5.99 -5.33
CA LYS A 121 14.48 -6.70 -6.58
C LYS A 121 14.92 -8.16 -6.47
N GLN A 122 14.05 -9.11 -6.82
CA GLN A 122 14.29 -10.54 -6.67
C GLN A 122 14.72 -11.23 -7.97
N SER A 123 14.51 -10.61 -9.12
CA SER A 123 14.71 -11.26 -10.43
C SER A 123 15.25 -10.28 -11.46
N SER A 124 16.01 -10.78 -12.43
CA SER A 124 16.45 -9.99 -13.58
C SER A 124 15.32 -9.68 -14.55
N ILE A 125 14.28 -10.50 -14.59
CA ILE A 125 13.14 -10.36 -15.51
C ILE A 125 11.93 -9.63 -14.91
N SER A 126 11.99 -9.28 -13.63
CA SER A 126 10.91 -8.56 -12.91
C SER A 126 11.50 -7.51 -12.00
N ARG A 127 10.90 -6.32 -11.97
CA ARG A 127 11.30 -5.26 -11.03
C ARG A 127 10.89 -5.54 -9.58
N ARG A 128 10.01 -6.50 -9.33
CA ARG A 128 9.36 -6.70 -8.03
C ARG A 128 10.26 -7.28 -6.96
N GLY A 129 10.00 -6.87 -5.71
CA GLY A 129 10.41 -7.53 -4.49
C GLY A 129 9.42 -8.64 -4.08
N LEU A 130 9.50 -9.09 -2.83
CA LEU A 130 8.54 -10.04 -2.26
C LEU A 130 7.36 -9.27 -1.66
N GLY A 131 6.24 -9.22 -2.39
CA GLY A 131 5.05 -8.46 -2.00
C GLY A 131 5.10 -6.96 -2.31
N PHE A 132 6.22 -6.44 -2.76
CA PHE A 132 6.39 -5.03 -3.13
C PHE A 132 6.63 -4.84 -4.63
N ASP A 133 6.12 -3.74 -5.16
CA ASP A 133 6.53 -3.21 -6.45
C ASP A 133 7.69 -2.23 -6.27
N LYS A 134 8.41 -1.96 -7.34
CA LYS A 134 9.60 -1.10 -7.35
C LYS A 134 9.58 -0.17 -8.57
N PRO A 135 10.36 0.93 -8.54
CA PRO A 135 10.61 1.73 -9.73
C PRO A 135 11.11 0.85 -10.89
N ASP A 136 10.71 1.21 -12.09
CA ASP A 136 11.33 0.69 -13.30
C ASP A 136 12.35 1.71 -13.77
N MET A 137 13.62 1.35 -13.72
CA MET A 137 14.73 2.26 -14.06
C MET A 137 15.02 2.30 -15.56
N GLU A 138 14.40 1.41 -16.34
CA GLU A 138 14.63 1.27 -17.78
C GLU A 138 13.41 1.66 -18.62
N ASN A 139 12.21 1.58 -18.02
CA ASN A 139 10.94 1.80 -18.71
C ASN A 139 10.05 2.78 -17.93
N VAL A 140 8.75 2.79 -18.27
CA VAL A 140 7.76 3.61 -17.54
C VAL A 140 7.60 3.09 -16.10
N SER A 141 8.04 3.91 -15.15
CA SER A 141 7.96 3.60 -13.73
C SER A 141 6.50 3.66 -13.21
N PRO A 142 6.12 2.76 -12.28
CA PRO A 142 4.83 2.84 -11.59
C PRO A 142 4.77 3.97 -10.55
N CYS A 143 5.89 4.63 -10.27
CA CYS A 143 6.02 5.77 -9.34
C CYS A 143 6.78 6.90 -10.00
N SER A 144 7.20 7.92 -9.22
CA SER A 144 7.99 9.04 -9.71
C SER A 144 9.23 8.61 -10.48
N GLY A 145 9.58 9.35 -11.54
CA GLY A 145 10.85 9.20 -12.25
C GLY A 145 12.08 9.60 -11.43
N TYR A 146 11.88 10.36 -10.34
CA TYR A 146 12.95 10.74 -9.40
C TYR A 146 13.16 9.72 -8.28
N ALA A 147 12.29 8.72 -8.16
CA ALA A 147 12.38 7.71 -7.11
C ALA A 147 13.68 6.92 -7.21
N SER A 148 14.33 6.66 -6.08
CA SER A 148 15.58 5.88 -6.05
C SER A 148 15.33 4.41 -6.36
N ALA A 149 16.37 3.69 -6.76
CA ALA A 149 16.29 2.24 -6.99
C ALA A 149 15.96 1.44 -5.71
N SER A 150 16.15 2.05 -4.52
CA SER A 150 15.78 1.46 -3.24
C SER A 150 14.28 1.60 -2.91
N THR A 151 13.55 2.51 -3.59
CA THR A 151 12.11 2.70 -3.39
C THR A 151 11.35 1.39 -3.51
N PHE A 152 10.36 1.21 -2.64
CA PHE A 152 9.45 0.08 -2.64
C PHE A 152 8.04 0.53 -2.25
N GLY A 153 7.05 -0.19 -2.70
CA GLY A 153 5.65 0.15 -2.42
C GLY A 153 4.69 -0.67 -3.24
N HIS A 154 3.48 -0.19 -3.42
CA HIS A 154 2.50 -0.79 -4.33
C HIS A 154 1.41 0.19 -4.72
N GLN A 155 0.74 -0.12 -5.83
CA GLN A 155 -0.49 0.56 -6.26
C GLN A 155 -1.69 -0.36 -6.05
N GLY A 156 -2.84 0.24 -5.68
CA GLY A 156 -4.12 -0.45 -5.62
C GLY A 156 -5.00 -0.14 -6.84
N PHE A 157 -5.75 -1.13 -7.28
CA PHE A 157 -6.69 -1.00 -8.41
C PHE A 157 -7.69 0.15 -8.22
N THR A 158 -8.16 0.33 -7.00
CA THR A 158 -9.16 1.35 -6.64
C THR A 158 -8.64 2.79 -6.69
N GLY A 159 -7.32 2.99 -6.90
CA GLY A 159 -6.75 4.32 -7.14
C GLY A 159 -5.73 4.78 -6.10
N ILE A 160 -5.41 3.95 -5.14
CA ILE A 160 -4.43 4.25 -4.09
C ILE A 160 -3.01 3.89 -4.52
N CYS A 161 -2.01 4.48 -3.87
CA CYS A 161 -0.65 3.96 -3.83
C CYS A 161 0.06 4.39 -2.56
N VAL A 162 1.04 3.56 -2.16
CA VAL A 162 1.99 3.90 -1.09
C VAL A 162 3.38 3.53 -1.57
N TRP A 163 4.33 4.46 -1.41
CA TRP A 163 5.74 4.28 -1.77
C TRP A 163 6.62 4.78 -0.64
N ALA A 164 7.65 4.02 -0.32
CA ALA A 164 8.71 4.41 0.62
C ALA A 164 10.04 4.45 -0.11
N ASP A 165 10.80 5.52 0.07
CA ASP A 165 12.13 5.69 -0.49
C ASP A 165 13.16 5.83 0.62
N PRO A 166 13.93 4.77 0.91
CA PRO A 166 14.96 4.81 1.94
C PRO A 166 16.08 5.83 1.70
N LYS A 167 16.34 6.19 0.44
CA LYS A 167 17.38 7.16 0.10
C LYS A 167 17.05 8.57 0.58
N TYR A 168 15.76 8.91 0.59
CA TYR A 168 15.28 10.26 0.91
C TYR A 168 14.48 10.29 2.22
N ASP A 169 14.40 9.16 2.95
CA ASP A 169 13.56 8.98 4.14
C ASP A 169 12.12 9.48 3.89
N LEU A 170 11.58 9.11 2.73
CA LEU A 170 10.30 9.61 2.23
C LEU A 170 9.25 8.51 2.18
N VAL A 171 8.09 8.77 2.76
CA VAL A 171 6.87 7.98 2.54
C VAL A 171 5.86 8.82 1.78
N TYR A 172 5.44 8.35 0.60
CA TYR A 172 4.39 8.93 -0.20
C TYR A 172 3.13 8.09 -0.14
N ILE A 173 2.05 8.66 0.34
CA ILE A 173 0.74 8.03 0.42
C ILE A 173 -0.26 8.83 -0.40
N PHE A 174 -0.88 8.21 -1.37
CA PHE A 174 -1.92 8.81 -2.18
C PHE A 174 -3.18 7.94 -2.09
N LEU A 175 -4.23 8.48 -1.48
CA LEU A 175 -5.50 7.81 -1.32
C LEU A 175 -6.57 8.48 -2.19
N SER A 176 -7.11 7.72 -3.11
CA SER A 176 -8.21 8.15 -3.96
C SER A 176 -9.14 6.96 -4.24
N ASN A 177 -10.33 7.23 -4.75
CA ASN A 177 -11.22 6.21 -5.24
C ASN A 177 -11.64 6.51 -6.69
N ARG A 178 -10.91 5.92 -7.64
CA ARG A 178 -11.17 6.10 -9.07
C ARG A 178 -12.32 5.25 -9.60
N VAL A 179 -12.75 4.26 -8.84
CA VAL A 179 -13.79 3.31 -9.28
C VAL A 179 -15.20 3.75 -8.89
N GLN A 180 -15.33 4.80 -8.07
CA GLN A 180 -16.61 5.40 -7.72
C GLN A 180 -16.88 6.64 -8.62
N PRO A 181 -18.03 6.76 -9.29
CA PRO A 181 -19.13 5.79 -9.36
C PRO A 181 -18.84 4.59 -10.27
N LYS A 182 -17.85 4.68 -11.16
CA LYS A 182 -17.44 3.63 -12.10
C LYS A 182 -15.96 3.70 -12.45
N ALA A 183 -15.39 2.54 -12.81
CA ALA A 183 -13.96 2.40 -13.07
C ALA A 183 -13.47 3.12 -14.33
N ASP A 184 -14.32 3.29 -15.34
CA ASP A 184 -13.96 3.87 -16.63
C ASP A 184 -14.66 5.22 -16.87
N PRO A 185 -13.94 6.18 -17.50
CA PRO A 185 -12.55 6.14 -17.94
C PRO A 185 -11.55 6.26 -16.78
N ASN A 186 -10.42 5.52 -16.85
CA ASN A 186 -9.37 5.55 -15.82
C ASN A 186 -8.40 6.74 -16.00
N ARG A 187 -8.88 7.96 -15.80
CA ARG A 187 -8.08 9.18 -15.97
C ARG A 187 -6.91 9.27 -14.98
N LEU A 188 -7.06 8.72 -13.79
CA LEU A 188 -5.98 8.69 -12.80
C LEU A 188 -4.70 8.03 -13.36
N SER A 189 -4.89 6.93 -14.11
CA SER A 189 -3.77 6.18 -14.72
C SER A 189 -3.33 6.79 -16.05
N THR A 190 -4.28 7.10 -16.94
CA THR A 190 -3.95 7.60 -18.29
C THR A 190 -3.28 8.97 -18.28
N GLU A 191 -3.58 9.80 -17.29
CA GLU A 191 -2.96 11.11 -17.11
C GLU A 191 -1.74 11.08 -16.16
N GLY A 192 -1.40 9.91 -15.57
CA GLY A 192 -0.25 9.73 -14.71
C GLY A 192 -0.30 10.58 -13.42
N ILE A 193 -1.50 10.87 -12.89
CA ILE A 193 -1.71 11.86 -11.82
C ILE A 193 -0.89 11.52 -10.57
N ARG A 194 -0.87 10.24 -10.15
CA ARG A 194 -0.13 9.81 -8.96
C ARG A 194 1.37 10.07 -9.08
N ASN A 195 1.93 9.80 -10.27
CA ASN A 195 3.36 10.01 -10.53
C ASN A 195 3.70 11.49 -10.58
N LYS A 196 2.88 12.31 -11.27
CA LYS A 196 3.08 13.77 -11.35
C LYS A 196 3.06 14.46 -9.99
N ILE A 197 2.14 14.05 -9.09
CA ILE A 197 2.11 14.58 -7.73
C ILE A 197 3.37 14.16 -6.96
N MET A 198 3.78 12.91 -7.11
CA MET A 198 5.00 12.40 -6.48
C MET A 198 6.25 13.10 -7.02
N ASP A 199 6.30 13.42 -8.33
CA ASP A 199 7.39 14.18 -8.95
C ASP A 199 7.56 15.55 -8.30
N VAL A 200 6.48 16.31 -8.10
CA VAL A 200 6.53 17.63 -7.43
C VAL A 200 7.07 17.54 -6.00
N ILE A 201 6.73 16.46 -5.28
CA ILE A 201 7.28 16.22 -3.93
C ILE A 201 8.78 15.98 -4.00
N TYR A 202 9.25 15.12 -4.93
CA TYR A 202 10.68 14.88 -5.11
C TYR A 202 11.44 16.15 -5.53
N GLU A 203 10.89 16.96 -6.43
CA GLU A 203 11.50 18.23 -6.82
C GLU A 203 11.71 19.14 -5.60
N SER A 204 10.73 19.20 -4.69
CA SER A 204 10.85 19.97 -3.45
C SER A 204 11.92 19.40 -2.51
N VAL A 205 11.98 18.08 -2.34
CA VAL A 205 12.99 17.40 -1.50
C VAL A 205 14.40 17.61 -2.08
N LEU A 206 14.55 17.48 -3.40
CA LEU A 206 15.83 17.66 -4.09
C LEU A 206 16.31 19.12 -4.03
N ALA A 207 15.42 20.09 -4.19
CA ALA A 207 15.74 21.51 -4.06
C ALA A 207 16.19 21.87 -2.64
N ALA A 208 15.54 21.33 -1.61
CA ALA A 208 15.91 21.53 -0.22
C ALA A 208 17.32 20.99 0.09
N ASN A 209 17.68 19.84 -0.46
CA ASN A 209 19.01 19.23 -0.28
C ASN A 209 20.13 20.04 -0.96
N VAL A 210 19.84 20.73 -2.06
CA VAL A 210 20.80 21.63 -2.73
C VAL A 210 21.08 22.86 -1.86
N HIS A 211 20.07 23.40 -1.20
CA HIS A 211 20.22 24.63 -0.37
C HIS A 211 20.72 24.32 1.05
N GLY A 212 20.46 23.14 1.59
CA GLY A 212 20.93 22.71 2.91
C GLY A 212 22.42 22.31 2.96
N GLY A 213 23.00 21.92 1.81
CA GLY A 213 24.43 21.60 1.70
C GLY A 213 25.36 22.81 1.61
N ALA A 214 24.85 24.03 1.47
CA ALA A 214 25.62 25.27 1.37
C ALA A 214 25.80 26.03 2.71
N ALA A 215 25.31 25.47 3.81
CA ALA A 215 25.33 26.12 5.13
C ALA A 215 26.27 25.46 6.16
N SER A 216 27.22 24.63 5.71
CA SER A 216 28.23 23.99 6.58
C SER A 216 29.63 24.08 5.96
N ASP A 217 30.13 25.29 5.79
CA ASP A 217 31.57 25.60 5.65
C ASP A 217 31.94 26.75 6.61
#